data_47d134da023024f4cb5d2125fde40318
#
_entry.id   47d134da023024f4cb5d2125fde40318
#
_cell.length_a   1.000
_cell.length_b   1.000
_cell.length_c   1.000
_cell.angle_alpha   90.00
_cell.angle_beta   90.00
_cell.angle_gamma   90.00
#
_symmetry.space_group_name_H-M   'P 1'
#
loop_
_entity.id
_entity.type
_entity.pdbx_description
1 polymer ?
#
loop_
_entity_poly.entity_id
_entity_poly.type
_entity_poly.pdbx_seq_one_letter_code
_entity_poly.pdbx_strand_id
1 'polypeptide(L)'
;MSKTKLPPVTGGAIPAAEVAQFLRSSGMTIDELMLALIPEAQKFALPPISNFFVGAVALGTSGSLYFGANFEFVGQALSFTVHGEQAATAHAISRGEIGMQMLAVSAAPCGYCRQFLYELTTASTLLILLPKTPPTLLTSLIPDAFGPGDLKVTAALMSPQSHGMTLSSGADDPAVQAALKAANASYAPYTFDYSGVALKTRDGGIYTGSVAEDAAFNPSMSPLEAAVVSLVISGGKSYKDIVDAVLVEMADSKAGQAAATSAALEAITPVPLRVYQAQPSSRDKKKKKK
;
A
#
# COMPACT_ATOMS: atom_id res chain seq x y z
N MET A 1 -24.31 12.11 -27.00
CA MET A 1 -22.86 12.29 -26.79
C MET A 1 -22.25 10.92 -26.65
N SER A 2 -21.31 10.55 -27.52
CA SER A 2 -20.57 9.25 -27.36
C SER A 2 -19.81 9.28 -26.06
N LYS A 3 -20.00 8.28 -25.20
CA LYS A 3 -19.20 8.16 -23.98
C LYS A 3 -17.73 7.96 -24.39
N THR A 4 -16.86 8.88 -24.03
CA THR A 4 -15.42 8.73 -24.26
C THR A 4 -14.97 7.44 -23.58
N LYS A 5 -14.41 6.50 -24.35
CA LYS A 5 -13.91 5.23 -23.81
C LYS A 5 -12.65 5.52 -23.00
N LEU A 6 -12.68 5.18 -21.71
CA LEU A 6 -11.53 5.37 -20.80
C LEU A 6 -10.31 4.56 -21.27
N PRO A 7 -9.10 4.95 -20.87
CA PRO A 7 -7.87 4.22 -21.22
C PRO A 7 -7.89 2.81 -20.59
N PRO A 8 -7.19 1.85 -21.20
CA PRO A 8 -7.09 0.49 -20.63
C PRO A 8 -6.36 0.51 -19.29
N VAL A 9 -6.81 -0.33 -18.37
CA VAL A 9 -6.21 -0.50 -17.03
C VAL A 9 -5.59 -1.88 -16.97
N THR A 10 -4.29 -1.95 -16.67
CA THR A 10 -3.57 -3.23 -16.55
C THR A 10 -3.03 -3.37 -15.14
N GLY A 11 -3.48 -4.41 -14.42
CA GLY A 11 -3.08 -4.63 -13.02
C GLY A 11 -3.35 -3.41 -12.14
N GLY A 12 -4.51 -2.78 -12.30
CA GLY A 12 -4.94 -1.61 -11.54
C GLY A 12 -4.12 -0.33 -11.79
N ALA A 13 -3.31 -0.28 -12.84
CA ALA A 13 -2.47 0.88 -13.15
C ALA A 13 -2.60 1.33 -14.61
N ILE A 14 -2.31 2.60 -14.87
CA ILE A 14 -2.19 3.20 -16.21
C ILE A 14 -0.84 3.91 -16.28
N PRO A 15 0.08 3.48 -17.16
CA PRO A 15 1.40 4.10 -17.32
C PRO A 15 1.29 5.58 -17.75
N ALA A 16 2.23 6.41 -17.32
CA ALA A 16 2.28 7.85 -17.61
C ALA A 16 2.14 8.20 -19.10
N ALA A 17 2.78 7.40 -19.97
CA ALA A 17 2.69 7.60 -21.42
C ALA A 17 1.26 7.43 -21.95
N GLU A 18 0.53 6.43 -21.45
CA GLU A 18 -0.88 6.17 -21.81
C GLU A 18 -1.80 7.24 -21.23
N VAL A 19 -1.57 7.68 -19.99
CA VAL A 19 -2.29 8.83 -19.39
C VAL A 19 -2.12 10.07 -20.26
N ALA A 20 -0.88 10.43 -20.56
CA ALA A 20 -0.59 11.62 -21.39
C ALA A 20 -1.18 11.52 -22.80
N GLN A 21 -1.14 10.35 -23.43
CA GLN A 21 -1.74 10.12 -24.75
C GLN A 21 -3.27 10.29 -24.68
N PHE A 22 -3.90 9.70 -23.66
CA PHE A 22 -5.34 9.79 -23.48
C PHE A 22 -5.81 11.24 -23.27
N LEU A 23 -5.15 12.00 -22.40
CA LEU A 23 -5.49 13.40 -22.12
C LEU A 23 -5.41 14.25 -23.41
N ARG A 24 -4.34 14.07 -24.21
CA ARG A 24 -4.21 14.78 -25.50
C ARG A 24 -5.32 14.43 -26.50
N SER A 25 -5.74 13.16 -26.54
CA SER A 25 -6.73 12.70 -27.54
C SER A 25 -8.16 12.97 -27.12
N SER A 26 -8.47 12.97 -25.82
CA SER A 26 -9.81 13.16 -25.29
C SER A 26 -10.17 14.61 -24.99
N GLY A 27 -9.16 15.46 -24.75
CA GLY A 27 -9.34 16.82 -24.26
C GLY A 27 -9.75 16.92 -22.79
N MET A 28 -9.80 15.78 -22.06
CA MET A 28 -10.06 15.78 -20.62
C MET A 28 -8.86 16.33 -19.84
N THR A 29 -9.16 16.93 -18.68
CA THR A 29 -8.13 17.23 -17.67
C THR A 29 -7.77 15.96 -16.90
N ILE A 30 -6.65 16.01 -16.14
CA ILE A 30 -6.24 14.89 -15.29
C ILE A 30 -7.28 14.64 -14.18
N ASP A 31 -7.86 15.69 -13.61
CA ASP A 31 -8.88 15.62 -12.57
C ASP A 31 -10.14 14.90 -13.08
N GLU A 32 -10.61 15.26 -14.28
CA GLU A 32 -11.75 14.62 -14.93
C GLU A 32 -11.49 13.14 -15.20
N LEU A 33 -10.28 12.78 -15.66
CA LEU A 33 -9.89 11.40 -15.89
C LEU A 33 -9.88 10.61 -14.58
N MET A 34 -9.22 11.14 -13.55
CA MET A 34 -9.12 10.46 -12.25
C MET A 34 -10.51 10.22 -11.64
N LEU A 35 -11.40 11.21 -11.67
CA LEU A 35 -12.79 11.07 -11.20
C LEU A 35 -13.56 10.04 -12.03
N ALA A 36 -13.39 10.02 -13.35
CA ALA A 36 -14.05 9.06 -14.23
C ALA A 36 -13.57 7.62 -14.00
N LEU A 37 -12.35 7.42 -13.47
CA LEU A 37 -11.76 6.12 -13.17
C LEU A 37 -12.14 5.56 -11.79
N ILE A 38 -12.72 6.37 -10.89
CA ILE A 38 -13.14 5.90 -9.56
C ILE A 38 -14.06 4.66 -9.64
N PRO A 39 -15.08 4.59 -10.50
CA PRO A 39 -15.94 3.39 -10.62
C PRO A 39 -15.16 2.14 -11.06
N GLU A 40 -14.09 2.29 -11.84
CA GLU A 40 -13.24 1.16 -12.23
C GLU A 40 -12.40 0.67 -11.03
N ALA A 41 -11.89 1.59 -10.21
CA ALA A 41 -11.19 1.24 -8.98
C ALA A 41 -12.12 0.54 -7.97
N GLN A 42 -13.37 0.97 -7.83
CA GLN A 42 -14.37 0.36 -6.93
C GLN A 42 -14.64 -1.12 -7.24
N LYS A 43 -14.39 -1.58 -8.46
CA LYS A 43 -14.57 -3.00 -8.84
C LYS A 43 -13.63 -3.95 -8.08
N PHE A 44 -12.52 -3.43 -7.53
CA PHE A 44 -11.59 -4.20 -6.71
C PHE A 44 -11.99 -4.27 -5.24
N ALA A 45 -12.96 -3.48 -4.80
CA ALA A 45 -13.36 -3.42 -3.39
C ALA A 45 -13.98 -4.74 -2.92
N LEU A 46 -13.58 -5.18 -1.73
CA LEU A 46 -14.08 -6.37 -1.06
C LEU A 46 -14.57 -6.01 0.36
N PRO A 47 -15.75 -5.33 0.50
CA PRO A 47 -16.31 -4.91 1.77
C PRO A 47 -17.44 -5.83 2.26
N PRO A 48 -17.18 -7.10 2.69
CA PRO A 48 -18.23 -8.04 3.08
C PRO A 48 -18.96 -7.66 4.38
N ILE A 49 -18.42 -6.76 5.19
CA ILE A 49 -18.99 -6.31 6.47
C ILE A 49 -19.88 -5.10 6.25
N SER A 50 -19.34 -4.04 5.63
CA SER A 50 -20.03 -2.75 5.47
C SER A 50 -20.91 -2.66 4.22
N ASN A 51 -20.62 -3.44 3.18
CA ASN A 51 -21.15 -3.26 1.83
C ASN A 51 -20.89 -1.84 1.25
N PHE A 52 -19.90 -1.12 1.79
CA PHE A 52 -19.53 0.21 1.35
C PHE A 52 -18.29 0.16 0.45
N PHE A 53 -18.50 0.32 -0.86
CA PHE A 53 -17.47 0.17 -1.88
C PHE A 53 -16.72 1.50 -2.07
N VAL A 54 -15.45 1.54 -1.69
CA VAL A 54 -14.56 2.69 -1.92
C VAL A 54 -13.64 2.39 -3.09
N GLY A 55 -13.49 3.37 -3.98
CA GLY A 55 -12.47 3.38 -5.02
C GLY A 55 -11.61 4.62 -4.88
N ALA A 56 -10.31 4.45 -5.10
CA ALA A 56 -9.32 5.53 -5.09
C ALA A 56 -8.42 5.43 -6.33
N VAL A 57 -7.98 6.57 -6.83
CA VAL A 57 -7.05 6.68 -7.96
C VAL A 57 -5.96 7.67 -7.58
N ALA A 58 -4.73 7.19 -7.44
CA ALA A 58 -3.57 8.01 -7.13
C ALA A 58 -2.83 8.41 -8.41
N LEU A 59 -2.44 9.67 -8.54
CA LEU A 59 -1.50 10.18 -9.53
C LEU A 59 -0.11 10.22 -8.91
N GLY A 60 0.77 9.36 -9.37
CA GLY A 60 2.17 9.33 -8.95
C GLY A 60 2.98 10.51 -9.50
N THR A 61 4.13 10.78 -8.90
CA THR A 61 5.08 11.78 -9.40
C THR A 61 5.63 11.45 -10.78
N SER A 62 5.60 10.17 -11.17
CA SER A 62 5.91 9.70 -12.52
C SER A 62 4.88 10.12 -13.58
N GLY A 63 3.66 10.52 -13.17
CA GLY A 63 2.51 10.75 -14.04
C GLY A 63 1.69 9.50 -14.32
N SER A 64 2.00 8.35 -13.71
CA SER A 64 1.20 7.13 -13.78
C SER A 64 0.03 7.18 -12.82
N LEU A 65 -1.04 6.44 -13.13
CA LEU A 65 -2.21 6.29 -12.25
C LEU A 65 -2.21 4.90 -11.61
N TYR A 66 -2.58 4.85 -10.31
CA TYR A 66 -2.64 3.64 -9.50
C TYR A 66 -3.98 3.55 -8.78
N PHE A 67 -4.64 2.40 -8.87
CA PHE A 67 -5.93 2.17 -8.24
C PHE A 67 -5.78 1.68 -6.81
N GLY A 68 -6.74 2.04 -5.97
CA GLY A 68 -6.94 1.53 -4.63
C GLY A 68 -8.41 1.24 -4.38
N ALA A 69 -8.68 0.30 -3.47
CA ALA A 69 -10.01 -0.09 -3.05
C ALA A 69 -9.96 -0.58 -1.60
N ASN A 70 -11.10 -0.63 -0.91
CA ASN A 70 -11.15 -1.11 0.46
C ASN A 70 -11.29 -2.64 0.55
N PHE A 71 -10.63 -3.20 1.58
CA PHE A 71 -10.67 -4.65 1.88
C PHE A 71 -11.01 -4.85 3.35
N GLU A 72 -12.01 -5.69 3.64
CA GLU A 72 -12.47 -6.00 4.98
C GLU A 72 -12.26 -7.49 5.30
N PHE A 73 -11.93 -7.79 6.55
CA PHE A 73 -11.57 -9.14 7.02
C PHE A 73 -12.64 -9.63 7.99
N VAL A 74 -13.52 -10.51 7.53
CA VAL A 74 -14.62 -11.08 8.35
C VAL A 74 -14.06 -11.86 9.53
N GLY A 75 -14.60 -11.61 10.72
CA GLY A 75 -14.17 -12.30 11.94
C GLY A 75 -12.94 -11.70 12.62
N GLN A 76 -12.40 -10.61 12.07
CA GLN A 76 -11.27 -9.89 12.64
C GLN A 76 -11.66 -8.50 13.16
N ALA A 77 -10.76 -7.88 13.93
CA ALA A 77 -10.95 -6.51 14.39
C ALA A 77 -11.03 -5.54 13.21
N LEU A 78 -11.91 -4.53 13.30
CA LEU A 78 -12.10 -3.54 12.22
C LEU A 78 -10.83 -2.76 11.87
N SER A 79 -9.86 -2.72 12.78
CA SER A 79 -8.55 -2.10 12.55
C SER A 79 -7.69 -2.80 11.48
N PHE A 80 -8.05 -4.02 11.06
CA PHE A 80 -7.42 -4.71 9.92
C PHE A 80 -8.00 -4.27 8.57
N THR A 81 -9.01 -3.41 8.55
CA THR A 81 -9.60 -2.93 7.28
C THR A 81 -8.60 -2.07 6.51
N VAL A 82 -8.36 -2.44 5.26
CA VAL A 82 -7.59 -1.60 4.32
C VAL A 82 -8.50 -0.58 3.71
N HIS A 83 -8.16 0.70 3.81
CA HIS A 83 -8.91 1.78 3.16
C HIS A 83 -8.44 1.99 1.72
N GLY A 84 -9.31 2.55 0.87
CA GLY A 84 -9.01 2.77 -0.55
C GLY A 84 -7.77 3.65 -0.77
N GLU A 85 -7.56 4.64 0.08
CA GLU A 85 -6.43 5.57 0.03
C GLU A 85 -5.11 4.85 0.40
N GLN A 86 -5.13 4.01 1.44
CA GLN A 86 -3.98 3.17 1.81
C GLN A 86 -3.66 2.17 0.69
N ALA A 87 -4.69 1.55 0.13
CA ALA A 87 -4.53 0.61 -0.98
C ALA A 87 -3.91 1.28 -2.22
N ALA A 88 -4.35 2.50 -2.60
CA ALA A 88 -3.76 3.24 -3.71
C ALA A 88 -2.28 3.57 -3.47
N THR A 89 -1.95 3.96 -2.24
CA THR A 89 -0.57 4.25 -1.81
C THR A 89 0.31 2.98 -1.86
N ALA A 90 -0.14 1.89 -1.25
CA ALA A 90 0.59 0.62 -1.25
C ALA A 90 0.78 0.07 -2.68
N HIS A 91 -0.24 0.22 -3.53
CA HIS A 91 -0.14 -0.16 -4.94
C HIS A 91 0.91 0.68 -5.67
N ALA A 92 0.92 2.00 -5.50
CA ALA A 92 1.93 2.89 -6.08
C ALA A 92 3.36 2.51 -5.60
N ILE A 93 3.55 2.27 -4.29
CA ILE A 93 4.83 1.81 -3.71
C ILE A 93 5.27 0.49 -4.36
N SER A 94 4.37 -0.47 -4.52
CA SER A 94 4.68 -1.78 -5.11
C SER A 94 5.16 -1.68 -6.57
N ARG A 95 4.81 -0.58 -7.26
CA ARG A 95 5.22 -0.26 -8.63
C ARG A 95 6.45 0.65 -8.70
N GLY A 96 7.07 0.96 -7.55
CA GLY A 96 8.28 1.78 -7.47
C GLY A 96 8.05 3.29 -7.54
N GLU A 97 6.81 3.74 -7.28
CA GLU A 97 6.51 5.18 -7.20
C GLU A 97 7.13 5.78 -5.94
N ILE A 98 7.61 7.02 -6.03
CA ILE A 98 8.37 7.70 -4.95
C ILE A 98 7.62 8.89 -4.34
N GLY A 99 6.40 9.16 -4.77
CA GLY A 99 5.52 10.20 -4.26
C GLY A 99 4.22 10.28 -5.02
N MET A 100 3.24 10.97 -4.47
CA MET A 100 1.95 11.20 -5.10
C MET A 100 1.67 12.69 -5.23
N GLN A 101 1.11 13.10 -6.36
CA GLN A 101 0.70 14.49 -6.62
C GLN A 101 -0.77 14.72 -6.25
N MET A 102 -1.61 13.72 -6.51
CA MET A 102 -3.06 13.82 -6.32
C MET A 102 -3.66 12.45 -5.98
N LEU A 103 -4.72 12.46 -5.20
CA LEU A 103 -5.51 11.27 -4.87
C LEU A 103 -7.00 11.59 -5.05
N ALA A 104 -7.62 10.98 -6.05
CA ALA A 104 -9.07 10.99 -6.21
C ALA A 104 -9.69 9.83 -5.43
N VAL A 105 -10.77 10.07 -4.68
CA VAL A 105 -11.45 9.04 -3.90
C VAL A 105 -12.97 9.23 -3.94
N SER A 106 -13.70 8.12 -3.89
CA SER A 106 -15.17 8.11 -4.02
C SER A 106 -15.91 8.75 -2.83
N ALA A 107 -15.27 8.80 -1.65
CA ALA A 107 -15.79 9.40 -0.42
C ALA A 107 -14.69 10.19 0.29
N ALA A 108 -15.07 11.12 1.15
CA ALA A 108 -14.11 11.94 1.89
C ALA A 108 -13.17 11.05 2.73
N PRO A 109 -11.84 11.26 2.66
CA PRO A 109 -10.89 10.49 3.46
C PRO A 109 -11.16 10.69 4.95
N CYS A 110 -11.23 9.59 5.70
CA CYS A 110 -11.40 9.65 7.15
C CYS A 110 -10.14 10.18 7.83
N GLY A 111 -10.21 10.50 9.13
CA GLY A 111 -9.04 11.00 9.88
C GLY A 111 -7.84 10.04 9.84
N TYR A 112 -8.11 8.72 9.85
CA TYR A 112 -7.11 7.68 9.73
C TYR A 112 -6.32 7.75 8.40
N CYS A 113 -7.03 7.89 7.26
CA CYS A 113 -6.41 8.03 5.95
C CYS A 113 -5.66 9.34 5.79
N ARG A 114 -6.19 10.45 6.34
CA ARG A 114 -5.48 11.74 6.29
C ARG A 114 -4.17 11.66 7.04
N GLN A 115 -4.15 11.02 8.20
CA GLN A 115 -2.95 10.80 9.00
C GLN A 115 -1.94 9.92 8.24
N PHE A 116 -2.37 8.77 7.67
CA PHE A 116 -1.51 7.91 6.86
C PHE A 116 -0.91 8.63 5.65
N LEU A 117 -1.70 9.44 4.95
CA LEU A 117 -1.23 10.23 3.81
C LEU A 117 -0.27 11.35 4.23
N TYR A 118 -0.34 11.81 5.48
CA TYR A 118 0.57 12.82 6.01
C TYR A 118 2.00 12.29 6.21
N GLU A 119 2.18 10.97 6.22
CA GLU A 119 3.49 10.29 6.27
C GLU A 119 4.26 10.36 4.94
N LEU A 120 3.60 10.71 3.83
CA LEU A 120 4.21 10.67 2.49
C LEU A 120 5.28 11.75 2.27
N THR A 121 6.27 11.44 1.41
CA THR A 121 7.27 12.41 0.91
C THR A 121 6.65 13.68 0.35
N THR A 122 5.45 13.58 -0.23
CA THR A 122 4.73 14.66 -0.91
C THR A 122 3.52 15.18 -0.13
N ALA A 123 3.39 14.86 1.16
CA ALA A 123 2.23 15.21 1.97
C ALA A 123 1.86 16.71 1.93
N SER A 124 2.87 17.60 1.93
CA SER A 124 2.67 19.06 1.92
C SER A 124 2.06 19.61 0.63
N THR A 125 2.14 18.86 -0.47
CA THR A 125 1.66 19.27 -1.81
C THR A 125 0.59 18.35 -2.37
N LEU A 126 0.24 17.27 -1.64
CA LEU A 126 -0.74 16.30 -2.08
C LEU A 126 -2.14 16.92 -2.15
N LEU A 127 -2.77 16.81 -3.32
CA LEU A 127 -4.14 17.24 -3.55
C LEU A 127 -5.11 16.06 -3.38
N ILE A 128 -6.16 16.28 -2.61
CA ILE A 128 -7.30 15.35 -2.48
C ILE A 128 -8.41 15.81 -3.39
N LEU A 129 -8.88 14.91 -4.25
CA LEU A 129 -9.93 15.16 -5.22
C LEU A 129 -11.17 14.33 -4.89
N LEU A 130 -12.29 15.00 -4.64
CA LEU A 130 -13.58 14.39 -4.37
C LEU A 130 -14.56 14.73 -5.49
N PRO A 131 -15.53 13.85 -5.81
CA PRO A 131 -16.58 14.19 -6.75
C PRO A 131 -17.31 15.49 -6.36
N LYS A 132 -17.48 16.40 -7.30
CA LYS A 132 -18.24 17.66 -7.16
C LYS A 132 -17.61 18.71 -6.22
N THR A 133 -16.36 18.54 -5.83
CA THR A 133 -15.63 19.55 -5.04
C THR A 133 -14.32 19.92 -5.74
N PRO A 134 -13.79 21.12 -5.55
CA PRO A 134 -12.46 21.45 -6.06
C PRO A 134 -11.38 20.64 -5.32
N PRO A 135 -10.22 20.41 -5.97
CA PRO A 135 -9.08 19.79 -5.31
C PRO A 135 -8.68 20.56 -4.04
N THR A 136 -8.39 19.84 -2.97
CA THR A 136 -8.05 20.42 -1.66
C THR A 136 -6.71 19.87 -1.19
N LEU A 137 -5.83 20.72 -0.69
CA LEU A 137 -4.57 20.26 -0.08
C LEU A 137 -4.84 19.35 1.11
N LEU A 138 -4.09 18.25 1.21
CA LEU A 138 -4.16 17.34 2.36
C LEU A 138 -3.95 18.09 3.68
N THR A 139 -3.00 19.00 3.73
CA THR A 139 -2.69 19.81 4.94
C THR A 139 -3.85 20.67 5.42
N SER A 140 -4.77 21.05 4.52
CA SER A 140 -6.01 21.75 4.92
C SER A 140 -7.06 20.81 5.51
N LEU A 141 -6.94 19.51 5.31
CA LEU A 141 -7.85 18.48 5.82
C LEU A 141 -7.38 17.86 7.14
N ILE A 142 -6.14 18.12 7.55
CA ILE A 142 -5.54 17.66 8.80
C ILE A 142 -4.71 18.80 9.41
N PRO A 143 -5.37 19.82 9.98
CA PRO A 143 -4.68 20.94 10.63
C PRO A 143 -3.92 20.45 11.87
N ASP A 144 -2.78 21.09 12.18
CA ASP A 144 -1.93 20.76 13.32
C ASP A 144 -1.54 19.28 13.39
N ALA A 145 -1.29 18.67 12.21
CA ALA A 145 -1.01 17.24 12.09
C ALA A 145 0.32 16.86 12.77
N PHE A 146 0.28 15.76 13.52
CA PHE A 146 1.48 15.09 14.03
C PHE A 146 2.06 14.20 12.91
N GLY A 147 3.37 14.30 12.66
CA GLY A 147 3.97 13.59 11.53
C GLY A 147 5.43 13.21 11.74
N PRO A 148 6.09 12.69 10.71
CA PRO A 148 7.46 12.18 10.80
C PRO A 148 8.45 13.22 11.32
N GLY A 149 8.28 14.50 11.00
CA GLY A 149 9.12 15.59 11.48
C GLY A 149 9.12 15.75 13.01
N ASP A 150 7.98 15.51 13.68
CA ASP A 150 7.85 15.60 15.14
C ASP A 150 8.69 14.52 15.85
N LEU A 151 8.87 13.37 15.18
CA LEU A 151 9.71 12.26 15.64
C LEU A 151 11.11 12.27 15.02
N LYS A 152 11.52 13.39 14.38
CA LYS A 152 12.84 13.59 13.75
C LYS A 152 13.14 12.57 12.64
N VAL A 153 12.14 12.04 12.00
CA VAL A 153 12.28 11.19 10.81
C VAL A 153 12.38 12.08 9.58
N THR A 154 13.45 11.92 8.81
CA THR A 154 13.74 12.76 7.63
C THR A 154 13.39 12.05 6.31
N ALA A 155 13.35 10.72 6.31
CA ALA A 155 12.97 9.91 5.15
C ALA A 155 11.50 9.47 5.31
N ALA A 156 10.58 10.20 4.70
CA ALA A 156 9.15 9.92 4.77
C ALA A 156 8.73 8.70 3.91
N LEU A 157 7.52 8.23 4.08
CA LEU A 157 6.94 7.12 3.31
C LEU A 157 7.01 7.41 1.79
N MET A 158 7.28 6.42 0.99
CA MET A 158 7.63 6.40 -0.44
C MET A 158 9.08 6.83 -0.75
N SER A 159 9.89 7.24 0.24
CA SER A 159 11.34 7.35 0.00
C SER A 159 11.95 5.96 -0.21
N PRO A 160 12.95 5.80 -1.11
CA PRO A 160 13.60 4.52 -1.32
C PRO A 160 14.22 3.94 -0.06
N GLN A 161 13.90 2.68 0.26
CA GLN A 161 14.39 1.97 1.43
C GLN A 161 15.29 0.79 1.03
N SER A 162 16.32 0.50 1.85
CA SER A 162 17.16 -0.69 1.70
C SER A 162 17.85 -1.00 3.02
N HIS A 163 17.42 -2.08 3.69
CA HIS A 163 17.91 -2.42 5.04
C HIS A 163 19.02 -3.48 5.03
N GLY A 164 19.20 -4.22 3.92
CA GLY A 164 20.26 -5.19 3.76
C GLY A 164 20.15 -6.39 4.71
N MET A 165 18.93 -6.71 5.16
CA MET A 165 18.69 -7.87 6.01
C MET A 165 18.96 -9.17 5.27
N THR A 166 19.37 -10.19 6.04
CA THR A 166 19.67 -11.54 5.55
C THR A 166 18.97 -12.58 6.39
N LEU A 167 18.70 -13.73 5.80
CA LEU A 167 18.13 -14.89 6.45
C LEU A 167 19.22 -15.93 6.79
N SER A 168 19.02 -16.68 7.88
CA SER A 168 19.84 -17.84 8.23
C SER A 168 19.39 -19.13 7.54
N SER A 169 18.15 -19.18 7.02
CA SER A 169 17.55 -20.34 6.35
C SER A 169 16.48 -19.89 5.33
N GLY A 170 16.08 -20.81 4.42
CA GLY A 170 15.03 -20.55 3.44
C GLY A 170 15.48 -19.80 2.20
N ALA A 171 16.80 -19.68 1.96
CA ALA A 171 17.37 -18.92 0.85
C ALA A 171 16.93 -19.40 -0.54
N ASP A 172 16.62 -20.69 -0.71
CA ASP A 172 16.24 -21.29 -2.00
C ASP A 172 14.73 -21.24 -2.29
N ASP A 173 13.91 -20.74 -1.35
CA ASP A 173 12.47 -20.62 -1.54
C ASP A 173 12.11 -19.26 -2.16
N PRO A 174 11.53 -19.22 -3.37
CA PRO A 174 11.19 -17.96 -4.04
C PRO A 174 10.22 -17.07 -3.27
N ALA A 175 9.26 -17.66 -2.50
CA ALA A 175 8.33 -16.88 -1.69
C ALA A 175 9.04 -16.25 -0.50
N VAL A 176 9.97 -16.97 0.13
CA VAL A 176 10.80 -16.45 1.23
C VAL A 176 11.71 -15.32 0.74
N GLN A 177 12.33 -15.47 -0.42
CA GLN A 177 13.16 -14.41 -1.02
C GLN A 177 12.34 -13.18 -1.40
N ALA A 178 11.12 -13.37 -1.91
CA ALA A 178 10.22 -12.26 -2.22
C ALA A 178 9.78 -11.51 -0.96
N ALA A 179 9.46 -12.22 0.12
CA ALA A 179 9.13 -11.62 1.41
C ALA A 179 10.33 -10.88 2.03
N LEU A 180 11.54 -11.44 1.94
CA LEU A 180 12.77 -10.77 2.37
C LEU A 180 13.04 -9.48 1.58
N LYS A 181 12.84 -9.51 0.27
CA LYS A 181 12.97 -8.33 -0.58
C LYS A 181 11.97 -7.25 -0.17
N ALA A 182 10.71 -7.62 0.11
CA ALA A 182 9.69 -6.72 0.60
C ALA A 182 10.07 -6.14 1.99
N ALA A 183 10.54 -6.99 2.91
CA ALA A 183 11.04 -6.55 4.21
C ALA A 183 12.21 -5.56 4.09
N ASN A 184 13.14 -5.79 3.16
CA ASN A 184 14.25 -4.89 2.90
C ASN A 184 13.83 -3.53 2.29
N ALA A 185 12.66 -3.46 1.67
CA ALA A 185 12.09 -2.24 1.10
C ALA A 185 11.03 -1.59 2.00
N SER A 186 10.80 -2.10 3.20
CA SER A 186 9.77 -1.62 4.12
C SER A 186 10.11 -0.26 4.72
N TYR A 187 9.07 0.48 5.09
CA TYR A 187 9.20 1.75 5.78
C TYR A 187 8.80 1.57 7.25
N ALA A 188 9.77 1.42 8.13
CA ALA A 188 9.57 1.22 9.58
C ALA A 188 10.56 2.05 10.40
N PRO A 189 10.48 3.40 10.33
CA PRO A 189 11.45 4.28 10.98
C PRO A 189 11.28 4.37 12.50
N TYR A 190 10.13 3.99 13.03
CA TYR A 190 9.78 4.15 14.45
C TYR A 190 10.11 2.93 15.29
N THR A 191 9.89 1.74 14.76
CA THR A 191 10.11 0.47 15.49
C THR A 191 11.32 -0.29 15.00
N PHE A 192 11.75 -0.05 13.76
CA PHE A 192 12.75 -0.83 13.02
C PHE A 192 12.34 -2.29 12.83
N ASP A 193 11.04 -2.58 12.88
CA ASP A 193 10.47 -3.88 12.52
C ASP A 193 10.30 -3.99 11.00
N TYR A 194 11.42 -4.10 10.31
CA TYR A 194 11.42 -4.27 8.87
C TYR A 194 10.80 -5.63 8.52
N SER A 195 9.62 -5.59 7.92
CA SER A 195 8.86 -6.79 7.64
C SER A 195 8.20 -6.77 6.27
N GLY A 196 8.02 -7.96 5.70
CA GLY A 196 7.41 -8.16 4.40
C GLY A 196 6.69 -9.49 4.30
N VAL A 197 5.58 -9.50 3.59
CA VAL A 197 4.79 -10.70 3.31
C VAL A 197 4.86 -11.03 1.82
N ALA A 198 4.88 -12.33 1.51
CA ALA A 198 4.68 -12.87 0.16
C ALA A 198 3.51 -13.85 0.19
N LEU A 199 2.54 -13.63 -0.69
CA LEU A 199 1.43 -14.53 -0.98
C LEU A 199 1.68 -15.20 -2.31
N LYS A 200 1.81 -16.54 -2.33
CA LYS A 200 1.97 -17.33 -3.56
C LYS A 200 0.64 -17.90 -3.99
N THR A 201 0.35 -17.80 -5.27
CA THR A 201 -0.87 -18.32 -5.87
C THR A 201 -0.62 -19.63 -6.63
N ARG A 202 -1.70 -20.36 -6.88
CA ARG A 202 -1.70 -21.69 -7.52
C ARG A 202 -1.04 -21.69 -8.92
N ASP A 203 -1.13 -20.59 -9.64
CA ASP A 203 -0.49 -20.41 -10.95
C ASP A 203 1.00 -20.02 -10.86
N GLY A 204 1.55 -19.96 -9.65
CA GLY A 204 2.96 -19.65 -9.40
C GLY A 204 3.22 -18.15 -9.21
N GLY A 205 2.22 -17.27 -9.31
CA GLY A 205 2.38 -15.84 -9.03
C GLY A 205 2.77 -15.59 -7.56
N ILE A 206 3.60 -14.58 -7.30
CA ILE A 206 4.00 -14.15 -5.96
C ILE A 206 3.70 -12.67 -5.82
N TYR A 207 2.89 -12.33 -4.81
CA TYR A 207 2.41 -10.99 -4.53
C TYR A 207 2.92 -10.55 -3.18
N THR A 208 3.61 -9.42 -3.12
CA THR A 208 4.31 -8.99 -1.91
C THR A 208 3.76 -7.69 -1.36
N GLY A 209 3.93 -7.52 -0.04
CA GLY A 209 3.67 -6.28 0.66
C GLY A 209 4.73 -6.02 1.73
N SER A 210 5.01 -4.76 1.97
CA SER A 210 5.94 -4.27 2.98
C SER A 210 5.19 -3.53 4.05
N VAL A 211 5.65 -3.59 5.31
CA VAL A 211 5.11 -2.71 6.34
C VAL A 211 5.36 -1.24 5.99
N ALA A 212 4.38 -0.41 6.27
CA ALA A 212 4.47 1.04 6.16
C ALA A 212 3.99 1.66 7.48
N GLU A 213 4.93 2.12 8.29
CA GLU A 213 4.62 2.75 9.57
C GLU A 213 4.15 4.19 9.40
N ASP A 214 3.40 4.64 10.39
CA ASP A 214 2.92 6.02 10.55
C ASP A 214 3.36 6.56 11.91
N ALA A 215 3.66 7.86 12.00
CA ALA A 215 4.09 8.53 13.22
C ALA A 215 3.08 8.39 14.38
N ALA A 216 1.79 8.31 14.08
CA ALA A 216 0.72 8.09 15.06
C ALA A 216 0.46 6.61 15.37
N PHE A 217 1.23 5.70 14.82
CA PHE A 217 1.23 4.23 14.95
C PHE A 217 -0.02 3.55 14.39
N ASN A 218 -1.21 3.84 14.88
CA ASN A 218 -2.44 3.15 14.46
C ASN A 218 -2.71 3.20 12.94
N PRO A 219 -2.41 4.28 12.20
CA PRO A 219 -2.59 4.30 10.75
C PRO A 219 -1.58 3.46 9.96
N SER A 220 -0.57 2.90 10.60
CA SER A 220 0.40 2.02 9.95
C SER A 220 -0.27 0.88 9.20
N MET A 221 0.26 0.53 8.04
CA MET A 221 -0.24 -0.55 7.20
C MET A 221 0.63 -1.78 7.36
N SER A 222 0.03 -2.92 7.69
CA SER A 222 0.76 -4.18 7.85
C SER A 222 1.25 -4.73 6.50
N PRO A 223 2.30 -5.58 6.51
CA PRO A 223 2.81 -6.18 5.28
C PRO A 223 1.80 -7.13 4.61
N LEU A 224 0.89 -7.76 5.37
CA LEU A 224 -0.18 -8.58 4.79
C LEU A 224 -1.21 -7.73 4.06
N GLU A 225 -1.65 -6.62 4.63
CA GLU A 225 -2.58 -5.69 3.99
C GLU A 225 -2.03 -5.20 2.65
N ALA A 226 -0.74 -4.80 2.62
CA ALA A 226 -0.07 -4.41 1.39
C ALA A 226 0.06 -5.57 0.37
N ALA A 227 0.29 -6.80 0.84
CA ALA A 227 0.33 -7.99 -0.02
C ALA A 227 -1.05 -8.34 -0.61
N VAL A 228 -2.13 -8.15 0.17
CA VAL A 228 -3.52 -8.30 -0.31
C VAL A 228 -3.82 -7.29 -1.40
N VAL A 229 -3.40 -6.03 -1.26
CA VAL A 229 -3.52 -5.02 -2.32
C VAL A 229 -2.83 -5.48 -3.59
N SER A 230 -1.59 -5.97 -3.49
CA SER A 230 -0.84 -6.50 -4.63
C SER A 230 -1.53 -7.71 -5.27
N LEU A 231 -2.03 -8.64 -4.46
CA LEU A 231 -2.73 -9.85 -4.92
C LEU A 231 -3.99 -9.48 -5.73
N VAL A 232 -4.86 -8.65 -5.14
CA VAL A 232 -6.18 -8.36 -5.71
C VAL A 232 -6.08 -7.34 -6.84
N ILE A 233 -5.38 -6.23 -6.64
CA ILE A 233 -5.36 -5.13 -7.61
C ILE A 233 -4.35 -5.41 -8.72
N SER A 234 -3.09 -5.67 -8.37
CA SER A 234 -2.05 -5.90 -9.39
C SER A 234 -2.19 -7.24 -10.07
N GLY A 235 -2.53 -8.29 -9.32
CA GLY A 235 -2.63 -9.66 -9.81
C GLY A 235 -3.98 -10.04 -10.39
N GLY A 236 -5.06 -9.33 -10.05
CA GLY A 236 -6.43 -9.72 -10.39
C GLY A 236 -6.80 -11.08 -9.80
N LYS A 237 -6.21 -11.45 -8.65
CA LYS A 237 -6.39 -12.73 -7.98
C LYS A 237 -7.38 -12.62 -6.83
N SER A 238 -7.93 -13.77 -6.45
CA SER A 238 -8.79 -13.91 -5.28
C SER A 238 -8.03 -14.57 -4.11
N TYR A 239 -8.59 -14.46 -2.90
CA TYR A 239 -8.06 -15.14 -1.71
C TYR A 239 -7.99 -16.67 -1.87
N LYS A 240 -8.89 -17.26 -2.68
CA LYS A 240 -8.93 -18.70 -2.98
C LYS A 240 -7.74 -19.19 -3.80
N ASP A 241 -7.04 -18.30 -4.45
CA ASP A 241 -5.86 -18.63 -5.26
C ASP A 241 -4.60 -18.79 -4.41
N ILE A 242 -4.61 -18.33 -3.14
CA ILE A 242 -3.47 -18.41 -2.22
C ILE A 242 -3.21 -19.89 -1.88
N VAL A 243 -1.95 -20.32 -2.05
CA VAL A 243 -1.48 -21.68 -1.71
C VAL A 243 -0.30 -21.66 -0.76
N ASP A 244 0.34 -20.50 -0.55
CA ASP A 244 1.44 -20.32 0.40
C ASP A 244 1.48 -18.86 0.87
N ALA A 245 1.84 -18.65 2.14
CA ALA A 245 1.97 -17.34 2.75
C ALA A 245 3.22 -17.30 3.64
N VAL A 246 4.08 -16.34 3.40
CA VAL A 246 5.37 -16.17 4.08
C VAL A 246 5.46 -14.76 4.65
N LEU A 247 5.82 -14.67 5.91
CA LEU A 247 6.28 -13.43 6.55
C LEU A 247 7.78 -13.53 6.79
N VAL A 248 8.51 -12.49 6.41
CA VAL A 248 9.87 -12.22 6.88
C VAL A 248 9.82 -10.94 7.74
N GLU A 249 10.32 -11.02 8.97
CA GLU A 249 10.38 -9.87 9.88
C GLU A 249 11.74 -9.77 10.57
N MET A 250 12.08 -8.59 11.08
CA MET A 250 13.30 -8.35 11.84
C MET A 250 13.30 -9.18 13.13
N ALA A 251 14.36 -9.93 13.37
CA ALA A 251 14.56 -10.64 14.64
C ALA A 251 14.66 -9.64 15.82
N ASP A 252 14.11 -10.05 16.96
CA ASP A 252 14.10 -9.26 18.20
C ASP A 252 13.39 -7.89 18.07
N SER A 253 12.43 -7.76 17.16
CA SER A 253 11.59 -6.57 17.03
C SER A 253 10.67 -6.41 18.24
N LYS A 254 10.42 -5.12 18.62
CA LYS A 254 9.45 -4.77 19.66
C LYS A 254 8.00 -4.70 19.15
N ALA A 255 7.80 -4.68 17.85
CA ALA A 255 6.52 -4.52 17.20
C ALA A 255 6.29 -5.59 16.12
N GLY A 256 6.61 -6.86 16.42
CA GLY A 256 6.53 -7.98 15.47
C GLY A 256 5.15 -8.16 14.84
N GLN A 257 5.14 -8.56 13.58
CA GLN A 257 3.94 -8.67 12.74
C GLN A 257 3.31 -10.06 12.75
N ALA A 258 4.00 -11.10 13.26
CA ALA A 258 3.59 -12.49 13.07
C ALA A 258 2.18 -12.81 13.59
N ALA A 259 1.85 -12.38 14.82
CA ALA A 259 0.54 -12.68 15.43
C ALA A 259 -0.61 -11.98 14.68
N ALA A 260 -0.47 -10.69 14.37
CA ALA A 260 -1.47 -9.92 13.65
C ALA A 260 -1.63 -10.43 12.20
N THR A 261 -0.52 -10.75 11.53
CA THR A 261 -0.52 -11.31 10.18
C THR A 261 -1.23 -12.67 10.14
N SER A 262 -0.97 -13.56 11.11
CA SER A 262 -1.63 -14.87 11.19
C SER A 262 -3.14 -14.71 11.36
N ALA A 263 -3.57 -13.87 12.30
CA ALA A 263 -4.98 -13.62 12.54
C ALA A 263 -5.71 -13.05 11.31
N ALA A 264 -5.12 -12.06 10.65
CA ALA A 264 -5.74 -11.48 9.44
C ALA A 264 -5.73 -12.46 8.25
N LEU A 265 -4.67 -13.28 8.12
CA LEU A 265 -4.58 -14.30 7.06
C LEU A 265 -5.67 -15.38 7.21
N GLU A 266 -5.95 -15.83 8.43
CA GLU A 266 -7.00 -16.83 8.74
C GLU A 266 -8.39 -16.37 8.29
N ALA A 267 -8.65 -15.06 8.23
CA ALA A 267 -9.92 -14.52 7.73
C ALA A 267 -10.12 -14.69 6.23
N ILE A 268 -9.05 -14.90 5.47
CA ILE A 268 -9.09 -14.91 3.99
C ILE A 268 -8.68 -16.24 3.37
N THR A 269 -7.93 -17.08 4.08
CA THR A 269 -7.46 -18.38 3.58
C THR A 269 -7.15 -19.33 4.72
N PRO A 270 -7.34 -20.66 4.55
CA PRO A 270 -6.90 -21.67 5.51
C PRO A 270 -5.39 -21.97 5.42
N VAL A 271 -4.65 -21.32 4.56
CA VAL A 271 -3.20 -21.52 4.38
C VAL A 271 -2.46 -20.99 5.60
N PRO A 272 -1.62 -21.79 6.28
CA PRO A 272 -0.88 -21.33 7.45
C PRO A 272 0.22 -20.33 7.07
N LEU A 273 0.48 -19.37 7.96
CA LEU A 273 1.58 -18.44 7.82
C LEU A 273 2.93 -19.12 8.16
N ARG A 274 3.88 -19.05 7.24
CA ARG A 274 5.30 -19.41 7.52
C ARG A 274 6.06 -18.15 7.93
N VAL A 275 6.71 -18.17 9.07
CA VAL A 275 7.45 -17.01 9.62
C VAL A 275 8.94 -17.26 9.57
N TYR A 276 9.70 -16.30 9.08
CA TYR A 276 11.16 -16.30 9.02
C TYR A 276 11.70 -15.04 9.69
N GLN A 277 12.72 -15.23 10.54
CA GLN A 277 13.41 -14.13 11.19
C GLN A 277 14.64 -13.70 10.39
N ALA A 278 14.71 -12.42 10.04
CA ALA A 278 15.85 -11.83 9.37
C ALA A 278 16.77 -11.07 10.32
N GLN A 279 18.07 -11.11 10.05
CA GLN A 279 19.08 -10.43 10.84
C GLN A 279 19.46 -9.09 10.17
N PRO A 280 19.71 -8.03 10.95
CA PRO A 280 20.17 -6.77 10.42
C PRO A 280 21.54 -6.91 9.77
N SER A 281 21.79 -6.12 8.74
CA SER A 281 23.13 -6.06 8.13
C SER A 281 24.20 -5.65 9.17
N SER A 282 25.44 -6.04 8.94
CA SER A 282 26.56 -5.66 9.81
C SER A 282 26.75 -4.15 9.92
N ARG A 283 26.21 -3.36 8.95
CA ARG A 283 26.23 -1.88 8.96
C ARG A 283 25.25 -1.29 9.95
N ASP A 284 24.06 -1.91 10.14
CA ASP A 284 23.02 -1.37 11.02
C ASP A 284 23.23 -1.71 12.49
N LYS A 285 24.02 -2.78 12.79
CA LYS A 285 24.45 -3.09 14.17
C LYS A 285 25.22 -1.94 14.82
N LYS A 286 25.84 -1.03 14.04
CA LYS A 286 26.58 0.14 14.57
C LYS A 286 25.67 1.32 14.89
N LYS A 287 24.50 1.46 14.26
CA LYS A 287 23.55 2.56 14.53
C LYS A 287 22.75 2.37 15.82
N LYS A 288 22.46 1.12 16.23
CA LYS A 288 21.75 0.80 17.49
C LYS A 288 22.58 1.01 18.76
N LYS A 289 23.88 1.30 18.66
CA LYS A 289 24.79 1.52 19.81
C LYS A 289 25.13 2.99 20.09
N LYS A 290 24.50 3.91 19.37
CA LYS A 290 24.59 5.37 19.61
C LYS A 290 23.20 5.91 19.98
#